data_000bdc1e3af22f26913a88c4661b056c
#
_entry.id   000bdc1e3af22f26913a88c4661b056c
#
_cell.length_a   1.000
_cell.length_b   1.000
_cell.length_c   1.000
_cell.angle_alpha   90.00
_cell.angle_beta   90.00
_cell.angle_gamma   90.00
#
_symmetry.space_group_name_H-M   'P 1'
#
loop_
_entity.id
_entity.type
_entity.pdbx_description
1 polymer ?
#
loop_
_entity_poly.entity_id
_entity_poly.type
_entity_poly.pdbx_seq_one_letter_code
_entity_poly.pdbx_strand_id
1 'polypeptide(L)'
;MVLSNKQIGTIAILSVIVSVTAGHRASAQETAKDLLAIQIRAQGYSCEKPVSAKRDNKLSKADVSVWILRCEHRSYRMRLAPDMAARVQQLK
;
A
#
# COMPACT_ATOMS: atom_id res chain seq x y z
N MET A 1 38.97 9.28 43.81
CA MET A 1 38.62 9.12 43.46
C MET A 1 37.88 8.75 42.83
N VAL A 2 37.78 8.78 42.78
CA VAL A 2 37.14 8.54 42.16
C VAL A 2 36.40 8.19 41.58
N LEU A 3 36.33 8.15 41.57
CA LEU A 3 35.67 7.88 40.94
C LEU A 3 34.99 7.56 40.45
N SER A 4 35.07 7.59 40.44
CA SER A 4 34.49 7.30 39.89
C SER A 4 33.83 6.98 39.41
N ASN A 5 33.84 6.91 39.40
CA ASN A 5 33.25 6.60 38.83
C ASN A 5 32.57 6.34 38.33
N LYS A 6 32.65 6.42 38.37
CA LYS A 6 32.11 6.18 37.86
C LYS A 6 31.40 5.91 37.34
N GLN A 7 31.32 6.00 37.28
CA GLN A 7 30.71 5.73 36.72
C GLN A 7 30.02 5.49 36.12
N ILE A 8 30.04 5.50 36.10
CA ILE A 8 29.49 5.26 35.55
C ILE A 8 28.83 4.89 34.98
N GLY A 9 28.74 4.77 34.85
CA GLY A 9 28.16 4.46 34.19
C GLY A 9 27.56 4.18 33.64
N THR A 10 27.40 4.10 33.55
CA THR A 10 26.80 3.81 32.95
C THR A 10 26.06 3.55 32.33
N ILE A 11 25.88 3.58 32.11
CA ILE A 11 25.25 3.31 31.47
C ILE A 11 24.55 2.99 30.75
N ALA A 12 24.31 2.93 30.54
CA ALA A 12 23.72 2.62 29.77
C ALA A 12 23.01 2.30 29.16
N ILE A 13 22.82 2.20 28.96
CA ILE A 13 22.21 1.86 28.32
C ILE A 13 21.48 1.60 27.63
N LEU A 14 21.24 1.59 27.44
CA LEU A 14 20.61 1.36 26.79
C LEU A 14 19.94 0.98 26.04
N SER A 15 19.71 0.91 25.79
CA SER A 15 19.15 0.53 25.06
C SER A 15 18.43 0.24 24.41
N VAL A 16 18.14 0.10 24.10
CA VAL A 16 17.48 -0.22 23.44
C VAL A 16 16.76 -0.46 22.74
N ILE A 17 16.41 -0.58 22.34
CA ILE A 17 15.78 -0.78 21.68
C ILE A 17 15.12 -1.11 20.93
N VAL A 18 14.74 -1.27 20.47
CA VAL A 18 14.19 -1.54 19.71
C VAL A 18 13.43 -1.83 19.07
N SER A 19 13.00 -1.98 18.72
CA SER A 19 12.30 -2.28 18.10
C SER A 19 11.70 -2.58 17.33
N VAL A 20 11.37 -2.78 16.77
CA VAL A 20 10.88 -3.07 15.99
C VAL A 20 10.16 -3.38 15.35
N THR A 21 9.66 -3.49 14.91
CA THR A 21 9.02 -3.66 14.37
C THR A 21 8.37 -4.10 13.62
N ALA A 22 8.10 -4.57 13.33
CA ALA A 22 7.53 -5.05 12.66
C ALA A 22 6.75 -5.16 11.97
N GLY A 23 6.54 -5.12 11.60
CA GLY A 23 6.05 -5.44 10.89
C GLY A 23 5.02 -5.61 10.15
N HIS A 24 4.37 -4.97 9.79
CA HIS A 24 3.43 -5.26 8.98
C HIS A 24 3.76 -5.08 7.76
N ARG A 25 3.61 -5.82 7.02
CA ARG A 25 3.62 -5.80 5.79
C ARG A 25 2.33 -5.96 5.30
N ALA A 26 1.55 -5.04 4.93
CA ALA A 26 0.37 -5.20 4.12
C ALA A 26 0.77 -5.93 2.89
N SER A 27 0.01 -6.84 2.43
CA SER A 27 0.30 -7.50 1.16
C SER A 27 0.21 -6.48 0.04
N ALA A 28 0.90 -6.75 -1.05
CA ALA A 28 0.85 -5.87 -2.21
C ALA A 28 -0.58 -5.71 -2.72
N GLN A 29 -1.39 -6.75 -2.61
CA GLN A 29 -2.76 -6.67 -3.08
C GLN A 29 -3.62 -5.78 -2.21
N GLU A 30 -3.39 -5.80 -0.90
CA GLU A 30 -4.15 -4.92 -0.04
C GLU A 30 -3.79 -3.47 -0.28
N THR A 31 -2.51 -3.19 -0.48
CA THR A 31 -2.10 -1.84 -0.79
C THR A 31 -2.66 -1.38 -2.13
N ALA A 32 -2.65 -2.27 -3.12
CA ALA A 32 -3.14 -1.93 -4.44
C ALA A 32 -4.61 -1.60 -4.42
N LYS A 33 -5.42 -2.38 -3.72
CA LYS A 33 -6.85 -2.11 -3.73
C LYS A 33 -7.18 -0.75 -3.12
N ASP A 34 -6.46 -0.36 -2.09
CA ASP A 34 -6.72 0.92 -1.46
C ASP A 34 -6.30 2.08 -2.36
N LEU A 35 -5.16 1.97 -2.99
CA LEU A 35 -4.69 3.02 -3.89
C LEU A 35 -5.58 3.14 -5.11
N LEU A 36 -6.01 2.02 -5.66
CA LEU A 36 -6.88 2.05 -6.83
C LEU A 36 -8.24 2.63 -6.48
N ALA A 37 -8.75 2.32 -5.29
CA ALA A 37 -10.02 2.88 -4.85
C ALA A 37 -9.95 4.40 -4.72
N ILE A 38 -8.83 4.91 -4.21
CA ILE A 38 -8.66 6.34 -4.12
C ILE A 38 -8.69 6.95 -5.52
N GLN A 39 -8.03 6.33 -6.47
CA GLN A 39 -7.99 6.86 -7.82
C GLN A 39 -9.35 6.89 -8.48
N ILE A 40 -10.13 5.82 -8.35
CA ILE A 40 -11.43 5.83 -9.01
C ILE A 40 -12.39 6.78 -8.33
N ARG A 41 -12.30 6.95 -7.02
CA ARG A 41 -13.15 7.92 -6.36
C ARG A 41 -12.83 9.33 -6.81
N ALA A 42 -11.54 9.61 -7.05
CA ALA A 42 -11.15 10.91 -7.56
C ALA A 42 -11.72 11.19 -8.94
N GLN A 43 -12.03 10.15 -9.70
CA GLN A 43 -12.64 10.29 -11.01
C GLN A 43 -14.15 10.22 -10.97
N GLY A 44 -14.74 10.13 -9.79
CA GLY A 44 -16.18 10.15 -9.64
C GLY A 44 -16.85 8.79 -9.58
N TYR A 45 -16.08 7.71 -9.52
CA TYR A 45 -16.67 6.38 -9.41
C TYR A 45 -16.83 5.99 -7.96
N SER A 46 -17.82 5.17 -7.68
CA SER A 46 -18.11 4.73 -6.33
C SER A 46 -17.29 3.53 -5.96
N CYS A 47 -16.57 3.59 -4.87
CA CYS A 47 -15.92 2.43 -4.29
C CYS A 47 -15.56 2.76 -2.84
N GLU A 48 -16.57 2.65 -1.98
CA GLU A 48 -16.34 2.99 -0.59
C GLU A 48 -15.63 1.90 0.15
N LYS A 49 -15.85 0.67 -0.26
CA LYS A 49 -15.19 -0.46 0.36
C LYS A 49 -14.54 -1.32 -0.70
N PRO A 50 -13.26 -1.11 -0.95
CA PRO A 50 -12.57 -2.00 -1.89
C PRO A 50 -12.41 -3.38 -1.25
N VAL A 51 -12.73 -4.40 -2.02
CA VAL A 51 -12.68 -5.77 -1.55
C VAL A 51 -11.40 -6.46 -1.99
N SER A 52 -11.03 -6.28 -3.24
CA SER A 52 -9.83 -6.90 -3.76
C SER A 52 -9.35 -6.18 -5.00
N ALA A 53 -8.08 -6.31 -5.28
CA ALA A 53 -7.50 -5.82 -6.52
C ALA A 53 -6.60 -6.91 -7.07
N LYS A 54 -6.74 -7.20 -8.35
CA LYS A 54 -6.00 -8.25 -8.96
C LYS A 54 -5.45 -7.77 -10.27
N ARG A 55 -4.17 -7.94 -10.47
CA ARG A 55 -3.56 -7.55 -11.73
C ARG A 55 -3.94 -8.56 -12.81
N ASP A 56 -4.35 -8.04 -13.94
CA ASP A 56 -4.66 -8.88 -15.08
C ASP A 56 -3.40 -9.01 -15.92
N ASN A 57 -2.73 -10.15 -15.79
CA ASN A 57 -1.45 -10.34 -16.46
C ASN A 57 -1.60 -10.52 -17.96
N LYS A 58 -2.77 -10.94 -18.41
CA LYS A 58 -2.98 -11.09 -19.85
C LYS A 58 -3.10 -9.76 -20.56
N LEU A 59 -3.68 -8.79 -19.91
CA LEU A 59 -3.88 -7.49 -20.49
C LEU A 59 -2.78 -6.50 -20.14
N SER A 60 -1.97 -6.80 -19.15
CA SER A 60 -0.89 -5.92 -18.75
C SER A 60 0.31 -6.06 -19.68
N LYS A 61 1.01 -4.97 -19.89
CA LYS A 61 2.21 -4.93 -20.69
C LYS A 61 3.31 -4.24 -19.90
N ALA A 62 4.48 -4.09 -20.50
CA ALA A 62 5.63 -3.56 -19.79
C ALA A 62 5.35 -2.17 -19.18
N ASP A 63 4.66 -1.34 -19.92
CA ASP A 63 4.41 0.03 -19.48
C ASP A 63 2.94 0.31 -19.19
N VAL A 64 2.10 -0.71 -19.19
CA VAL A 64 0.66 -0.54 -18.89
C VAL A 64 0.23 -1.68 -18.01
N SER A 65 -0.24 -1.37 -16.83
CA SER A 65 -0.78 -2.42 -15.97
C SER A 65 -2.31 -2.32 -15.95
N VAL A 66 -2.94 -3.46 -15.98
CA VAL A 66 -4.39 -3.56 -15.95
C VAL A 66 -4.78 -4.29 -14.68
N TRP A 67 -5.70 -3.71 -13.97
CA TRP A 67 -6.14 -4.25 -12.68
C TRP A 67 -7.65 -4.39 -12.68
N ILE A 68 -8.12 -5.41 -12.00
CA ILE A 68 -9.53 -5.54 -11.70
C ILE A 68 -9.71 -5.18 -10.24
N LEU A 69 -10.41 -4.10 -10.01
CA LEU A 69 -10.71 -3.66 -8.65
C LEU A 69 -12.15 -4.06 -8.35
N ARG A 70 -12.31 -4.84 -7.30
CA ARG A 70 -13.64 -5.23 -6.86
C ARG A 70 -14.01 -4.40 -5.66
N CYS A 71 -15.10 -3.71 -5.76
CA CYS A 71 -15.67 -2.96 -4.66
C CYS A 71 -16.91 -3.69 -4.16
N GLU A 72 -17.50 -3.19 -3.11
CA GLU A 72 -18.58 -3.92 -2.47
C GLU A 72 -19.73 -4.23 -3.42
N HIS A 73 -20.11 -3.29 -4.25
CA HIS A 73 -21.25 -3.45 -5.13
C HIS A 73 -20.90 -3.39 -6.61
N ARG A 74 -19.66 -3.10 -6.93
CA ARG A 74 -19.27 -2.89 -8.32
C ARG A 74 -17.86 -3.36 -8.52
N SER A 75 -17.51 -3.59 -9.76
CA SER A 75 -16.14 -3.93 -10.13
C SER A 75 -15.71 -3.05 -11.29
N TYR A 76 -14.41 -2.80 -11.34
CA TYR A 76 -13.86 -1.92 -12.36
C TYR A 76 -12.60 -2.53 -12.94
N ARG A 77 -12.42 -2.32 -14.23
CA ARG A 77 -11.13 -2.60 -14.85
C ARG A 77 -10.40 -1.28 -14.98
N MET A 78 -9.19 -1.23 -14.49
CA MET A 78 -8.40 -0.02 -14.49
C MET A 78 -7.13 -0.23 -15.29
N ARG A 79 -6.84 0.73 -16.15
CA ARG A 79 -5.66 0.69 -16.95
C ARG A 79 -4.77 1.81 -16.51
N LEU A 80 -3.57 1.47 -16.09
CA LEU A 80 -2.62 2.43 -15.54
C LEU A 80 -1.41 2.53 -16.47
N ALA A 81 -1.10 3.73 -16.89
CA ALA A 81 0.07 4.00 -17.69
C ALA A 81 0.84 5.14 -17.07
N PRO A 82 2.15 5.21 -17.24
CA PRO A 82 2.93 6.31 -16.66
C PRO A 82 2.44 7.65 -17.18
N ASP A 83 2.41 8.63 -16.31
CA ASP A 83 2.08 10.00 -16.66
C ASP A 83 0.68 10.21 -17.20
N MET A 84 -0.20 9.25 -17.04
CA MET A 84 -1.57 9.37 -17.50
C MET A 84 -2.51 9.00 -16.39
N ALA A 85 -3.66 9.64 -16.37
CA ALA A 85 -4.69 9.26 -15.43
C ALA A 85 -5.18 7.84 -15.75
N ALA A 86 -5.58 7.12 -14.73
CA ALA A 86 -6.08 5.77 -14.93
C ALA A 86 -7.34 5.80 -15.78
N ARG A 87 -7.45 4.82 -16.67
CA ARG A 87 -8.67 4.66 -17.42
C ARG A 87 -9.51 3.65 -16.72
N VAL A 88 -10.73 3.99 -16.46
CA VAL A 88 -11.63 3.18 -15.66
C VAL A 88 -12.79 2.70 -16.51
N GLN A 89 -13.06 1.42 -16.45
CA GLN A 89 -14.20 0.83 -17.10
C GLN A 89 -14.99 0.07 -16.06
N GLN A 90 -16.23 0.44 -15.87
CA GLN A 90 -17.07 -0.27 -14.91
C GLN A 90 -17.48 -1.62 -15.48
N LEU A 91 -17.31 -2.65 -14.67
CA LEU A 91 -17.75 -3.98 -15.04
C LEU A 91 -19.07 -4.27 -14.34
N LYS A 92 -19.70 -5.32 -14.75
CA LYS A 92 -20.97 -5.63 -14.12
C LYS A 92 -20.85 -6.28 -12.81
#